data_8f735f00827021afa6d225c9c7e25d2f
#
_entry.id   8f735f00827021afa6d225c9c7e25d2f
#
_cell.length_a   1.000
_cell.length_b   1.000
_cell.length_c   1.000
_cell.angle_alpha   90.00
_cell.angle_beta   90.00
_cell.angle_gamma   90.00
#
_symmetry.space_group_name_H-M   'P 1'
#
loop_
_entity.id
_entity.type
_entity.pdbx_description
1 polymer ?
#
loop_
_entity_poly.entity_id
_entity_poly.type
_entity_poly.pdbx_seq_one_letter_code
_entity_poly.pdbx_strand_id
1 'polypeptide(L)'
;MLTVNGPKIIEINARFGDPEAMNVLTLLKSDFVDVCYRMATGTLADNVEFYDDATVCKYVVPEGYGVKSVSGKEISVDIDSIERCGARAYFANVDQKDGKLLTGTSRSIGIVGVAQTMEEAESNCENALRYVKCDHITVRHDIGTRALVQRRVDHMKQLRGL
;
A
#
# COMPACT_ATOMS: atom_id res chain seq x y z
N MET A 1 -16.78 -3.71 9.32
CA MET A 1 -16.43 -5.15 9.45
C MET A 1 -17.66 -5.98 9.16
N LEU A 2 -17.57 -7.02 8.34
CA LEU A 2 -18.66 -7.95 8.14
C LEU A 2 -18.66 -9.01 9.26
N THR A 3 -19.83 -9.25 9.85
CA THR A 3 -20.05 -10.21 10.94
C THR A 3 -21.22 -11.11 10.62
N VAL A 4 -21.46 -12.15 11.43
CA VAL A 4 -22.65 -13.02 11.31
C VAL A 4 -23.96 -12.24 11.46
N ASN A 5 -23.94 -11.09 12.13
CA ASN A 5 -25.09 -10.21 12.34
C ASN A 5 -25.09 -9.01 11.35
N GLY A 6 -24.47 -9.16 10.18
CA GLY A 6 -24.36 -8.14 9.14
C GLY A 6 -23.17 -7.19 9.33
N PRO A 7 -23.08 -6.15 8.49
CA PRO A 7 -21.98 -5.19 8.53
C PRO A 7 -22.03 -4.30 9.77
N LYS A 8 -20.87 -4.08 10.38
CA LYS A 8 -20.69 -3.17 11.52
C LYS A 8 -19.66 -2.12 11.19
N ILE A 9 -19.96 -0.87 11.50
CA ILE A 9 -19.02 0.25 11.38
C ILE A 9 -18.02 0.13 12.54
N ILE A 10 -16.72 0.21 12.22
CA ILE A 10 -15.63 0.24 13.19
C ILE A 10 -15.17 1.69 13.39
N GLU A 11 -14.89 2.38 12.28
CA GLU A 11 -14.46 3.79 12.27
C GLU A 11 -14.83 4.46 10.95
N ILE A 12 -14.82 5.78 10.95
CA ILE A 12 -15.00 6.59 9.74
C ILE A 12 -13.69 7.33 9.46
N ASN A 13 -13.05 7.01 8.33
CA ASN A 13 -11.88 7.72 7.86
C ASN A 13 -12.33 8.83 6.90
N ALA A 14 -12.32 10.08 7.38
CA ALA A 14 -12.73 11.26 6.59
C ALA A 14 -11.56 11.83 5.76
N ARG A 15 -10.57 11.02 5.42
CA ARG A 15 -9.40 11.34 4.60
C ARG A 15 -8.98 10.11 3.81
N PHE A 16 -8.04 10.26 2.88
CA PHE A 16 -7.46 9.09 2.20
C PHE A 16 -6.90 8.09 3.22
N GLY A 17 -7.24 6.82 3.02
CA GLY A 17 -6.68 5.71 3.81
C GLY A 17 -5.19 5.52 3.51
N ASP A 18 -4.47 4.99 4.47
CA ASP A 18 -3.08 4.60 4.35
C ASP A 18 -2.96 3.12 4.77
N PRO A 19 -2.68 2.19 3.83
CA PRO A 19 -2.06 2.37 2.49
C PRO A 19 -3.02 2.56 1.31
N GLU A 20 -4.32 2.59 1.47
CA GLU A 20 -5.31 2.55 0.39
C GLU A 20 -5.11 3.64 -0.68
N ALA A 21 -4.69 4.85 -0.25
CA ALA A 21 -4.38 5.95 -1.17
C ALA A 21 -3.28 5.57 -2.17
N MET A 22 -2.26 4.86 -1.73
CA MET A 22 -1.17 4.43 -2.60
C MET A 22 -1.65 3.45 -3.67
N ASN A 23 -2.58 2.55 -3.35
CA ASN A 23 -3.18 1.65 -4.33
C ASN A 23 -4.03 2.43 -5.35
N VAL A 24 -4.96 3.26 -4.85
CA VAL A 24 -5.95 3.94 -5.69
C VAL A 24 -5.32 5.04 -6.54
N LEU A 25 -4.52 5.92 -5.95
CA LEU A 25 -3.92 7.06 -6.66
C LEU A 25 -2.82 6.64 -7.65
N THR A 26 -2.19 5.48 -7.44
CA THR A 26 -1.26 4.90 -8.42
C THR A 26 -1.95 4.56 -9.74
N LEU A 27 -3.23 4.22 -9.69
CA LEU A 27 -4.04 3.90 -10.87
C LEU A 27 -4.78 5.12 -11.45
N LEU A 28 -4.73 6.27 -10.80
CA LEU A 28 -5.41 7.46 -11.30
C LEU A 28 -4.79 7.92 -12.62
N LYS A 29 -5.60 7.95 -13.69
CA LYS A 29 -5.24 8.42 -15.02
C LYS A 29 -5.52 9.90 -15.22
N SER A 30 -6.63 10.37 -14.60
CA SER A 30 -6.98 11.80 -14.61
C SER A 30 -5.96 12.62 -13.83
N ASP A 31 -5.75 13.87 -14.23
CA ASP A 31 -4.93 14.80 -13.46
C ASP A 31 -5.56 15.07 -12.08
N PHE A 32 -4.81 14.74 -11.02
CA PHE A 32 -5.33 14.85 -9.64
C PHE A 32 -5.63 16.30 -9.23
N VAL A 33 -4.84 17.26 -9.70
CA VAL A 33 -5.04 18.69 -9.39
C VAL A 33 -6.31 19.19 -10.08
N ASP A 34 -6.55 18.80 -11.34
CA ASP A 34 -7.78 19.12 -12.06
C ASP A 34 -9.01 18.51 -11.38
N VAL A 35 -8.93 17.24 -10.95
CA VAL A 35 -10.01 16.61 -10.18
C VAL A 35 -10.31 17.41 -8.91
N CYS A 36 -9.30 17.76 -8.12
CA CYS A 36 -9.48 18.55 -6.91
C CYS A 36 -10.07 19.94 -7.20
N TYR A 37 -9.59 20.61 -8.24
CA TYR A 37 -10.10 21.92 -8.65
C TYR A 37 -11.58 21.85 -9.03
N ARG A 38 -11.96 20.87 -9.87
CA ARG A 38 -13.35 20.67 -10.29
C ARG A 38 -14.27 20.29 -9.11
N MET A 39 -13.77 19.50 -8.15
CA MET A 39 -14.51 19.25 -6.90
C MET A 39 -14.74 20.55 -6.12
N ALA A 40 -13.72 21.37 -5.93
CA ALA A 40 -13.81 22.63 -5.17
C ALA A 40 -14.73 23.65 -5.82
N THR A 41 -14.83 23.66 -7.15
CA THR A 41 -15.70 24.57 -7.91
C THR A 41 -17.10 24.03 -8.20
N GLY A 42 -17.39 22.78 -7.80
CA GLY A 42 -18.67 22.13 -8.08
C GLY A 42 -18.88 21.78 -9.56
N THR A 43 -17.80 21.68 -10.33
CA THR A 43 -17.83 21.41 -11.78
C THR A 43 -17.40 19.97 -12.13
N LEU A 44 -17.18 19.11 -11.14
CA LEU A 44 -16.89 17.71 -11.35
C LEU A 44 -18.18 16.98 -11.78
N ALA A 45 -18.50 17.07 -13.06
CA ALA A 45 -19.71 16.48 -13.63
C ALA A 45 -19.48 15.11 -14.27
N ASP A 46 -18.22 14.76 -14.59
CA ASP A 46 -17.88 13.61 -15.41
C ASP A 46 -16.75 12.78 -14.82
N ASN A 47 -16.49 11.67 -15.49
CA ASN A 47 -15.66 10.56 -15.06
C ASN A 47 -14.24 10.95 -14.64
N VAL A 48 -13.89 10.60 -13.44
CA VAL A 48 -12.50 10.43 -13.04
C VAL A 48 -12.03 9.09 -13.61
N GLU A 49 -11.02 9.11 -14.48
CA GLU A 49 -10.52 7.92 -15.15
C GLU A 49 -9.40 7.25 -14.34
N PHE A 50 -9.40 5.92 -14.37
CA PHE A 50 -8.36 5.07 -13.79
C PHE A 50 -7.83 4.11 -14.85
N TYR A 51 -6.59 3.64 -14.67
CA TYR A 51 -6.06 2.49 -15.39
C TYR A 51 -6.76 1.22 -14.91
N ASP A 52 -7.04 0.30 -15.84
CA ASP A 52 -7.67 -1.00 -15.53
C ASP A 52 -6.58 -2.03 -15.16
N ASP A 53 -5.82 -1.69 -14.10
CA ASP A 53 -4.75 -2.49 -13.56
C ASP A 53 -5.06 -2.88 -12.09
N ALA A 54 -4.37 -3.87 -11.58
CA ALA A 54 -4.37 -4.25 -10.18
C ALA A 54 -3.15 -3.68 -9.44
N THR A 55 -3.31 -3.41 -8.16
CA THR A 55 -2.21 -2.99 -7.28
C THR A 55 -2.16 -3.79 -6.00
N VAL A 56 -0.95 -4.10 -5.54
CA VAL A 56 -0.68 -4.67 -4.21
C VAL A 56 0.34 -3.81 -3.50
N CYS A 57 -0.03 -3.31 -2.32
CA CYS A 57 0.85 -2.53 -1.46
C CYS A 57 1.34 -3.37 -0.28
N LYS A 58 2.67 -3.42 -0.10
CA LYS A 58 3.30 -3.98 1.10
C LYS A 58 4.14 -2.91 1.78
N TYR A 59 3.98 -2.77 3.10
CA TYR A 59 4.79 -1.86 3.88
C TYR A 59 6.04 -2.53 4.43
N VAL A 60 7.16 -1.86 4.24
CA VAL A 60 8.38 -2.08 5.01
C VAL A 60 8.24 -1.31 6.32
N VAL A 61 8.32 -2.01 7.43
CA VAL A 61 8.16 -1.43 8.76
C VAL A 61 9.38 -1.76 9.63
N PRO A 62 9.75 -0.91 10.61
CA PRO A 62 10.82 -1.21 11.54
C PRO A 62 10.47 -2.44 12.38
N GLU A 63 11.48 -3.21 12.76
CA GLU A 63 11.33 -4.31 13.69
C GLU A 63 10.64 -3.85 14.98
N GLY A 64 9.71 -4.65 15.51
CA GLY A 64 8.90 -4.32 16.68
C GLY A 64 7.80 -3.29 16.44
N TYR A 65 7.48 -2.98 15.17
CA TYR A 65 6.39 -2.08 14.81
C TYR A 65 5.06 -2.44 15.50
N GLY A 66 4.40 -1.43 16.05
CA GLY A 66 3.14 -1.58 16.78
C GLY A 66 3.30 -1.88 18.29
N VAL A 67 4.50 -2.21 18.75
CA VAL A 67 4.80 -2.43 20.18
C VAL A 67 5.97 -1.55 20.62
N LYS A 68 7.19 -1.83 20.13
CA LYS A 68 8.40 -1.05 20.39
C LYS A 68 9.29 -1.09 19.16
N SER A 69 9.14 -0.11 18.30
CA SER A 69 9.86 -0.01 17.03
C SER A 69 11.37 0.25 17.24
N VAL A 70 12.20 -0.43 16.47
CA VAL A 70 13.62 -0.15 16.35
C VAL A 70 13.80 0.95 15.30
N SER A 71 13.94 2.21 15.72
CA SER A 71 14.09 3.38 14.83
C SER A 71 15.55 3.81 14.65
N GLY A 72 15.78 4.78 13.74
CA GLY A 72 17.10 5.38 13.49
C GLY A 72 18.08 4.45 12.78
N LYS A 73 17.60 3.41 12.12
CA LYS A 73 18.41 2.50 11.33
C LYS A 73 18.54 2.97 9.90
N GLU A 74 19.73 2.88 9.34
CA GLU A 74 19.98 3.22 7.94
C GLU A 74 19.18 2.28 7.03
N ILE A 75 18.45 2.87 6.09
CA ILE A 75 17.67 2.15 5.08
C ILE A 75 18.05 2.67 3.70
N SER A 76 18.41 1.77 2.79
CA SER A 76 18.70 2.11 1.41
C SER A 76 17.60 1.61 0.49
N VAL A 77 17.29 2.39 -0.56
CA VAL A 77 16.21 2.12 -1.51
C VAL A 77 16.73 2.39 -2.91
N ASP A 78 16.75 1.37 -3.74
CA ASP A 78 17.09 1.49 -5.17
C ASP A 78 15.79 1.68 -5.97
N ILE A 79 15.41 2.94 -6.15
CA ILE A 79 14.16 3.34 -6.84
C ILE A 79 14.14 2.81 -8.28
N ASP A 80 15.23 2.95 -9.02
CA ASP A 80 15.29 2.55 -10.43
C ASP A 80 15.07 1.04 -10.59
N SER A 81 15.62 0.23 -9.66
CA SER A 81 15.42 -1.22 -9.68
C SER A 81 13.99 -1.60 -9.26
N ILE A 82 13.39 -0.87 -8.33
CA ILE A 82 11.99 -1.05 -7.94
C ILE A 82 11.06 -0.76 -9.14
N GLU A 83 11.28 0.33 -9.85
CA GLU A 83 10.48 0.70 -11.03
C GLU A 83 10.63 -0.33 -12.16
N ARG A 84 11.83 -0.85 -12.39
CA ARG A 84 12.05 -1.96 -13.35
C ARG A 84 11.31 -3.25 -13.00
N CYS A 85 10.94 -3.45 -11.73
CA CYS A 85 10.09 -4.57 -11.32
C CYS A 85 8.59 -4.32 -11.59
N GLY A 86 8.17 -3.19 -12.15
CA GLY A 86 6.77 -2.83 -12.28
C GLY A 86 6.15 -2.41 -10.94
N ALA A 87 6.95 -1.80 -10.06
CA ALA A 87 6.51 -1.34 -8.75
C ALA A 87 6.91 0.12 -8.51
N ARG A 88 6.34 0.72 -7.47
CA ARG A 88 6.65 2.10 -7.01
C ARG A 88 6.95 2.10 -5.53
N ALA A 89 7.86 2.98 -5.10
CA ALA A 89 8.18 3.19 -3.69
C ALA A 89 7.63 4.53 -3.21
N TYR A 90 6.98 4.51 -2.04
CA TYR A 90 6.45 5.69 -1.38
C TYR A 90 7.04 5.80 0.01
N PHE A 91 7.79 6.88 0.24
CA PHE A 91 8.38 7.16 1.55
C PHE A 91 7.29 7.63 2.52
N ALA A 92 7.30 7.10 3.74
CA ALA A 92 6.36 7.44 4.80
C ALA A 92 7.10 8.00 6.02
N ASN A 93 7.35 7.19 7.05
CA ASN A 93 8.05 7.66 8.25
C ASN A 93 9.55 7.33 8.16
N VAL A 94 10.27 8.13 7.41
CA VAL A 94 11.74 8.11 7.29
C VAL A 94 12.30 9.52 7.43
N ASP A 95 13.47 9.63 8.02
CA ASP A 95 14.22 10.88 8.17
C ASP A 95 15.44 10.86 7.24
N GLN A 96 15.87 12.03 6.76
CA GLN A 96 17.13 12.18 6.04
C GLN A 96 18.14 12.92 6.92
N LYS A 97 19.26 12.29 7.19
CA LYS A 97 20.34 12.87 7.98
C LYS A 97 21.70 12.50 7.37
N ASP A 98 22.55 13.49 7.16
CA ASP A 98 23.92 13.34 6.63
C ASP A 98 23.95 12.52 5.31
N GLY A 99 22.95 12.74 4.43
CA GLY A 99 22.81 12.03 3.15
C GLY A 99 22.28 10.60 3.27
N LYS A 100 21.96 10.13 4.47
CA LYS A 100 21.41 8.80 4.73
C LYS A 100 19.92 8.86 5.05
N LEU A 101 19.16 7.85 4.63
CA LEU A 101 17.80 7.63 5.07
C LEU A 101 17.80 6.79 6.34
N LEU A 102 17.01 7.19 7.32
CA LEU A 102 16.87 6.53 8.62
C LEU A 102 15.42 6.17 8.88
N THR A 103 15.18 4.97 9.42
CA THR A 103 13.83 4.52 9.80
C THR A 103 13.29 5.33 10.98
N GLY A 104 12.02 5.77 10.89
CA GLY A 104 11.27 6.30 12.03
C GLY A 104 10.69 5.19 12.92
N THR A 105 9.68 5.54 13.72
CA THR A 105 8.98 4.61 14.63
C THR A 105 7.76 3.96 14.02
N SER A 106 7.33 4.41 12.84
CA SER A 106 6.13 3.94 12.12
C SER A 106 6.52 3.29 10.80
N ARG A 107 5.52 3.05 9.93
CA ARG A 107 5.69 2.50 8.58
C ARG A 107 6.71 3.32 7.78
N SER A 108 7.77 2.70 7.29
CA SER A 108 8.88 3.40 6.67
C SER A 108 8.66 3.66 5.17
N ILE A 109 8.35 2.62 4.42
CA ILE A 109 8.23 2.69 2.96
C ILE A 109 7.11 1.76 2.51
N GLY A 110 6.19 2.28 1.69
CA GLY A 110 5.21 1.47 0.95
C GLY A 110 5.76 1.09 -0.41
N ILE A 111 5.73 -0.19 -0.74
CA ILE A 111 6.04 -0.70 -2.08
C ILE A 111 4.74 -1.13 -2.73
N VAL A 112 4.43 -0.56 -3.88
CA VAL A 112 3.20 -0.82 -4.64
C VAL A 112 3.56 -1.49 -5.96
N GLY A 113 3.26 -2.77 -6.07
CA GLY A 113 3.33 -3.50 -7.35
C GLY A 113 2.10 -3.19 -8.19
N VAL A 114 2.29 -3.05 -9.49
CA VAL A 114 1.25 -2.74 -10.49
C VAL A 114 1.32 -3.78 -11.61
N ALA A 115 0.18 -4.33 -12.01
CA ALA A 115 0.06 -5.25 -13.16
C ALA A 115 -1.40 -5.43 -13.56
N GLN A 116 -1.66 -6.20 -14.61
CA GLN A 116 -3.03 -6.50 -15.08
C GLN A 116 -3.80 -7.41 -14.11
N THR A 117 -3.11 -8.24 -13.34
CA THR A 117 -3.72 -9.14 -12.37
C THR A 117 -3.14 -8.89 -10.97
N MET A 118 -3.92 -9.24 -9.94
CA MET A 118 -3.47 -9.09 -8.55
C MET A 118 -2.27 -10.00 -8.24
N GLU A 119 -2.21 -11.19 -8.82
CA GLU A 119 -1.12 -12.13 -8.66
C GLU A 119 0.20 -11.58 -9.23
N GLU A 120 0.14 -10.97 -10.41
CA GLU A 120 1.29 -10.31 -11.03
C GLU A 120 1.71 -9.06 -10.26
N ALA A 121 0.75 -8.23 -9.81
CA ALA A 121 1.02 -7.06 -8.99
C ALA A 121 1.67 -7.44 -7.64
N GLU A 122 1.23 -8.55 -7.03
CA GLU A 122 1.84 -9.11 -5.83
C GLU A 122 3.29 -9.55 -6.11
N SER A 123 3.52 -10.28 -7.20
CA SER A 123 4.85 -10.74 -7.61
C SER A 123 5.80 -9.56 -7.88
N ASN A 124 5.32 -8.52 -8.56
CA ASN A 124 6.09 -7.30 -8.81
C ASN A 124 6.46 -6.60 -7.52
N CYS A 125 5.51 -6.47 -6.58
CA CYS A 125 5.75 -5.91 -5.27
C CYS A 125 6.79 -6.72 -4.48
N GLU A 126 6.67 -8.05 -4.43
CA GLU A 126 7.57 -8.94 -3.73
C GLU A 126 9.00 -8.91 -4.31
N ASN A 127 9.11 -8.87 -5.64
CA ASN A 127 10.41 -8.73 -6.30
C ASN A 127 11.07 -7.38 -6.00
N ALA A 128 10.29 -6.30 -5.94
CA ALA A 128 10.77 -4.95 -5.65
C ALA A 128 11.27 -4.79 -4.20
N LEU A 129 10.70 -5.51 -3.24
CA LEU A 129 11.15 -5.49 -1.84
C LEU A 129 12.63 -5.86 -1.67
N ARG A 130 13.21 -6.63 -2.58
CA ARG A 130 14.64 -7.00 -2.55
C ARG A 130 15.58 -5.81 -2.70
N TYR A 131 15.09 -4.68 -3.19
CA TYR A 131 15.83 -3.44 -3.40
C TYR A 131 15.67 -2.43 -2.27
N VAL A 132 15.00 -2.84 -1.18
CA VAL A 132 14.98 -2.12 0.09
C VAL A 132 15.87 -2.88 1.08
N LYS A 133 16.92 -2.23 1.57
CA LYS A 133 17.93 -2.85 2.45
C LYS A 133 17.99 -2.16 3.81
N CYS A 134 17.75 -2.92 4.84
CA CYS A 134 17.94 -2.56 6.24
C CYS A 134 17.90 -3.84 7.08
N ASP A 135 18.74 -3.94 8.10
CA ASP A 135 18.84 -5.15 8.94
C ASP A 135 17.70 -5.27 9.98
N HIS A 136 16.98 -4.17 10.24
CA HIS A 136 15.97 -4.09 11.29
C HIS A 136 14.61 -3.70 10.74
N ILE A 137 14.15 -4.44 9.72
CA ILE A 137 12.84 -4.25 9.10
C ILE A 137 12.07 -5.57 9.03
N THR A 138 10.77 -5.45 8.97
CA THR A 138 9.85 -6.55 8.68
C THR A 138 8.85 -6.17 7.60
N VAL A 139 8.32 -7.17 6.91
CA VAL A 139 7.30 -7.01 5.87
C VAL A 139 6.25 -8.10 6.00
N ARG A 140 5.01 -7.77 5.72
CA ARG A 140 3.91 -8.73 5.58
C ARG A 140 3.92 -9.31 4.16
N HIS A 141 4.71 -10.36 3.95
CA HIS A 141 4.85 -11.04 2.66
C HIS A 141 3.56 -11.73 2.18
N ASP A 142 2.63 -12.02 3.09
CA ASP A 142 1.36 -12.69 2.77
C ASP A 142 0.31 -11.76 2.14
N ILE A 143 0.47 -10.43 2.23
CA ILE A 143 -0.48 -9.47 1.65
C ILE A 143 -0.53 -9.62 0.13
N GLY A 144 -1.74 -9.71 -0.43
CA GLY A 144 -1.98 -9.86 -1.88
C GLY A 144 -1.83 -11.30 -2.39
N THR A 145 -1.28 -12.22 -1.62
CA THR A 145 -1.12 -13.61 -2.06
C THR A 145 -2.48 -14.29 -2.26
N ARG A 146 -2.56 -15.18 -3.26
CA ARG A 146 -3.76 -15.98 -3.53
C ARG A 146 -4.23 -16.76 -2.29
N ALA A 147 -3.30 -17.27 -1.48
CA ALA A 147 -3.62 -18.00 -0.26
C ALA A 147 -4.32 -17.12 0.78
N LEU A 148 -3.87 -15.85 0.98
CA LEU A 148 -4.52 -14.92 1.89
C LEU A 148 -5.91 -14.53 1.38
N VAL A 149 -6.04 -14.24 0.09
CA VAL A 149 -7.33 -13.90 -0.54
C VAL A 149 -8.33 -15.04 -0.40
N GLN A 150 -7.91 -16.28 -0.74
CA GLN A 150 -8.77 -17.45 -0.63
C GLN A 150 -9.23 -17.67 0.81
N ARG A 151 -8.34 -17.56 1.78
CA ARG A 151 -8.69 -17.65 3.22
C ARG A 151 -9.76 -16.60 3.61
N ARG A 152 -9.71 -15.39 3.04
CA ARG A 152 -10.74 -14.36 3.28
C ARG A 152 -12.07 -14.72 2.63
N VAL A 153 -12.05 -15.26 1.42
CA VAL A 153 -13.24 -15.75 0.73
C VAL A 153 -13.90 -16.88 1.52
N ASP A 154 -13.13 -17.86 1.98
CA ASP A 154 -13.64 -19.00 2.73
C ASP A 154 -14.25 -18.55 4.07
N HIS A 155 -13.57 -17.66 4.79
CA HIS A 155 -14.11 -17.06 6.01
C HIS A 155 -15.43 -16.32 5.74
N MET A 156 -15.52 -15.59 4.63
CA MET A 156 -16.76 -14.90 4.24
C MET A 156 -17.90 -15.88 3.95
N LYS A 157 -17.63 -16.97 3.23
CA LYS A 157 -18.62 -18.03 3.00
C LYS A 157 -19.13 -18.61 4.30
N GLN A 158 -18.22 -18.93 5.23
CA GLN A 158 -18.56 -19.43 6.56
C GLN A 158 -19.46 -18.47 7.33
N LEU A 159 -19.15 -17.16 7.35
CA LEU A 159 -19.96 -16.13 8.01
C LEU A 159 -21.36 -16.00 7.41
N ARG A 160 -21.51 -16.26 6.12
CA ARG A 160 -22.79 -16.15 5.39
C ARG A 160 -23.55 -17.47 5.31
N GLY A 161 -23.00 -18.56 5.83
CA GLY A 161 -23.63 -19.89 5.76
C GLY A 161 -23.67 -20.49 4.34
N LEU A 162 -22.68 -20.17 3.50
CA LEU A 162 -22.53 -20.62 2.12
C LEU A 162 -21.50 -21.75 1.98
#